data_4fada535f074e5f9595ce0b12033ed0a
#
_entry.id   4fada535f074e5f9595ce0b12033ed0a
#
_cell.length_a   1.000
_cell.length_b   1.000
_cell.length_c   1.000
_cell.angle_alpha   90.00
_cell.angle_beta   90.00
_cell.angle_gamma   90.00
#
_symmetry.space_group_name_H-M   'P 1'
#
loop_
_entity.id
_entity.type
_entity.pdbx_description
1 polymer ?
#
loop_
_entity_poly.entity_id
_entity_poly.type
_entity_poly.pdbx_seq_one_letter_code
_entity_poly.pdbx_strand_id
1 'polypeptide(L)'
;GDYKISYDYCDISVAVSGPKGLMVPVVRNAETLSFAGIEQEIGRLAVKARDGKITVDDMTGGTFTISNGGVFGSMLSTPIINPPQSGILGMHNIIERPVAIKGKVEIRPMMYLALSYDHRIIDGRESVGFLVAVKEALEDPLTHLMDGDAKKAFEL
;
A
#
# COMPACT_ATOMS: atom_id res chain seq x y z
N GLY A 1 -10.22 -16.85 18.20
CA GLY A 1 -9.20 -17.68 18.81
C GLY A 1 -8.51 -16.95 19.93
N ASP A 2 -7.67 -17.64 20.67
CA ASP A 2 -7.02 -17.12 21.88
C ASP A 2 -5.60 -16.59 21.59
N TYR A 3 -5.21 -16.53 20.31
CA TYR A 3 -3.86 -16.17 19.92
C TYR A 3 -3.86 -15.05 18.88
N LYS A 4 -2.90 -14.10 19.02
CA LYS A 4 -2.49 -13.12 18.03
C LYS A 4 -1.20 -13.65 17.38
N ILE A 5 -1.22 -13.79 16.04
CA ILE A 5 -0.02 -14.15 15.27
C ILE A 5 0.60 -12.85 14.77
N SER A 6 1.89 -12.67 15.05
CA SER A 6 2.69 -11.56 14.54
C SER A 6 3.76 -12.11 13.60
N TYR A 7 3.96 -11.42 12.47
CA TYR A 7 4.99 -11.73 11.49
C TYR A 7 6.13 -10.72 11.60
N ASP A 8 7.36 -11.16 11.42
CA ASP A 8 8.56 -10.33 11.39
C ASP A 8 9.06 -10.03 9.96
N TYR A 9 8.18 -10.23 8.98
CA TYR A 9 8.40 -9.95 7.57
C TYR A 9 7.15 -9.30 6.97
N CYS A 10 7.31 -8.62 5.83
CA CYS A 10 6.25 -7.93 5.11
C CYS A 10 6.01 -8.57 3.74
N ASP A 11 5.00 -9.43 3.65
CA ASP A 11 4.49 -9.97 2.41
C ASP A 11 3.26 -9.16 1.98
N ILE A 12 3.44 -8.24 1.05
CA ILE A 12 2.41 -7.24 0.68
C ILE A 12 1.63 -7.72 -0.54
N SER A 13 0.35 -7.99 -0.34
CA SER A 13 -0.59 -8.26 -1.43
C SER A 13 -0.97 -6.95 -2.13
N VAL A 14 -0.82 -6.88 -3.44
CA VAL A 14 -1.18 -5.70 -4.25
C VAL A 14 -2.32 -6.06 -5.19
N ALA A 15 -3.46 -5.36 -5.06
CA ALA A 15 -4.61 -5.63 -5.91
C ALA A 15 -4.34 -5.18 -7.36
N VAL A 16 -4.49 -6.12 -8.29
CA VAL A 16 -4.34 -5.88 -9.74
C VAL A 16 -5.54 -6.43 -10.50
N SER A 17 -5.96 -5.73 -11.54
CA SER A 17 -7.02 -6.20 -12.44
C SER A 17 -6.42 -6.95 -13.61
N GLY A 18 -6.99 -8.10 -13.94
CA GLY A 18 -6.60 -8.90 -15.09
C GLY A 18 -7.82 -9.49 -15.80
N PRO A 19 -7.63 -10.27 -16.88
CA PRO A 19 -8.71 -10.85 -17.65
C PRO A 19 -9.65 -11.77 -16.84
N LYS A 20 -9.14 -12.33 -15.75
CA LYS A 20 -9.88 -13.22 -14.83
C LYS A 20 -10.52 -12.48 -13.65
N GLY A 21 -10.51 -11.15 -13.64
CA GLY A 21 -11.01 -10.31 -12.55
C GLY A 21 -9.90 -9.72 -11.67
N LEU A 22 -10.28 -9.31 -10.46
CA LEU A 22 -9.36 -8.76 -9.46
C LEU A 22 -8.55 -9.89 -8.83
N MET A 23 -7.23 -9.72 -8.82
CA MET A 23 -6.27 -10.63 -8.19
C MET A 23 -5.40 -9.85 -7.20
N VAL A 24 -4.86 -10.54 -6.21
CA VAL A 24 -4.03 -9.94 -5.13
C VAL A 24 -2.68 -10.66 -4.99
N PRO A 25 -1.84 -10.62 -6.03
CA PRO A 25 -0.51 -11.23 -5.94
C PRO A 25 0.33 -10.58 -4.86
N VAL A 26 1.31 -11.32 -4.34
CA VAL A 26 2.09 -10.96 -3.16
C VAL A 26 3.51 -10.58 -3.54
N VAL A 27 3.93 -9.39 -3.14
CA VAL A 27 5.34 -8.97 -3.11
C VAL A 27 5.94 -9.53 -1.82
N ARG A 28 6.84 -10.50 -1.96
CA ARG A 28 7.44 -11.22 -0.84
C ARG A 28 8.57 -10.43 -0.20
N ASN A 29 8.67 -10.48 1.13
CA ASN A 29 9.73 -9.86 1.92
C ASN A 29 10.02 -8.43 1.44
N ALA A 30 8.96 -7.63 1.32
CA ALA A 30 9.04 -6.26 0.78
C ALA A 30 10.02 -5.38 1.58
N GLU A 31 10.21 -5.66 2.87
CA GLU A 31 11.16 -4.99 3.77
C GLU A 31 12.63 -5.16 3.35
N THR A 32 12.93 -6.18 2.55
CA THR A 32 14.29 -6.47 2.08
C THR A 32 14.60 -5.88 0.71
N LEU A 33 13.57 -5.35 0.02
CA LEU A 33 13.70 -4.85 -1.34
C LEU A 33 14.07 -3.36 -1.35
N SER A 34 14.88 -2.96 -2.33
CA SER A 34 15.07 -1.54 -2.67
C SER A 34 13.80 -0.95 -3.32
N PHE A 35 13.71 0.37 -3.44
CA PHE A 35 12.61 1.01 -4.17
C PHE A 35 12.48 0.48 -5.60
N ALA A 36 13.61 0.34 -6.30
CA ALA A 36 13.64 -0.24 -7.64
C ALA A 36 13.18 -1.71 -7.63
N GLY A 37 13.59 -2.49 -6.62
CA GLY A 37 13.19 -3.88 -6.45
C GLY A 37 11.68 -4.05 -6.23
N ILE A 38 11.07 -3.20 -5.40
CA ILE A 38 9.62 -3.20 -5.16
C ILE A 38 8.88 -2.88 -6.47
N GLU A 39 9.31 -1.85 -7.19
CA GLU A 39 8.66 -1.43 -8.44
C GLU A 39 8.78 -2.51 -9.54
N GLN A 40 9.95 -3.11 -9.67
CA GLN A 40 10.17 -4.22 -10.61
C GLN A 40 9.29 -5.43 -10.28
N GLU A 41 9.18 -5.79 -9.01
CA GLU A 41 8.35 -6.93 -8.59
C GLU A 41 6.86 -6.67 -8.81
N ILE A 42 6.36 -5.48 -8.48
CA ILE A 42 4.98 -5.08 -8.79
C ILE A 42 4.75 -5.13 -10.31
N GLY A 43 5.67 -4.60 -11.12
CA GLY A 43 5.60 -4.63 -12.57
C GLY A 43 5.56 -6.05 -13.11
N ARG A 44 6.42 -6.95 -12.61
CA ARG A 44 6.45 -8.37 -12.98
C ARG A 44 5.12 -9.06 -12.70
N LEU A 45 4.58 -8.85 -11.50
CA LEU A 45 3.29 -9.43 -11.09
C LEU A 45 2.12 -8.88 -11.91
N ALA A 46 2.14 -7.58 -12.23
CA ALA A 46 1.12 -6.95 -13.07
C ALA A 46 1.13 -7.51 -14.51
N VAL A 47 2.31 -7.74 -15.10
CA VAL A 47 2.43 -8.41 -16.42
C VAL A 47 1.90 -9.83 -16.34
N LYS A 48 2.29 -10.59 -15.32
CA LYS A 48 1.83 -11.97 -15.10
C LYS A 48 0.30 -12.03 -14.94
N ALA A 49 -0.29 -11.03 -14.28
CA ALA A 49 -1.74 -10.91 -14.12
C ALA A 49 -2.44 -10.64 -15.47
N ARG A 50 -1.94 -9.69 -16.27
CA ARG A 50 -2.48 -9.38 -17.61
C ARG A 50 -2.41 -10.58 -18.55
N ASP A 51 -1.34 -11.35 -18.48
CA ASP A 51 -1.16 -12.58 -19.27
C ASP A 51 -2.01 -13.75 -18.77
N GLY A 52 -2.74 -13.60 -17.67
CA GLY A 52 -3.53 -14.67 -17.05
C GLY A 52 -2.71 -15.80 -16.44
N LYS A 53 -1.43 -15.53 -16.11
CA LYS A 53 -0.45 -16.52 -15.62
C LYS A 53 -0.25 -16.49 -14.09
N ILE A 54 -1.01 -15.68 -13.35
CA ILE A 54 -0.98 -15.69 -11.88
C ILE A 54 -1.42 -17.05 -11.37
N THR A 55 -0.64 -17.61 -10.46
CA THR A 55 -0.90 -18.89 -9.81
C THR A 55 -1.49 -18.68 -8.41
N VAL A 56 -2.00 -19.75 -7.80
CA VAL A 56 -2.46 -19.70 -6.40
C VAL A 56 -1.30 -19.34 -5.46
N ASP A 57 -0.12 -19.89 -5.71
CA ASP A 57 1.08 -19.60 -4.90
C ASP A 57 1.48 -18.12 -4.96
N ASP A 58 1.27 -17.43 -6.09
CA ASP A 58 1.52 -15.99 -6.21
C ASP A 58 0.60 -15.16 -5.30
N MET A 59 -0.56 -15.70 -4.89
CA MET A 59 -1.60 -14.99 -4.14
C MET A 59 -1.72 -15.45 -2.68
N THR A 60 -0.99 -16.48 -2.27
CA THR A 60 -1.12 -17.08 -0.94
C THR A 60 -0.13 -16.46 0.05
N GLY A 61 -0.52 -16.31 1.31
CA GLY A 61 0.39 -15.99 2.43
C GLY A 61 0.76 -14.51 2.59
N GLY A 62 0.04 -13.58 1.94
CA GLY A 62 0.23 -12.15 2.20
C GLY A 62 -0.10 -11.77 3.64
N THR A 63 0.62 -10.80 4.21
CA THR A 63 0.41 -10.31 5.59
C THR A 63 -0.40 -9.03 5.65
N PHE A 64 -0.46 -8.27 4.56
CA PHE A 64 -1.21 -7.03 4.41
C PHE A 64 -1.60 -6.82 2.95
N THR A 65 -2.67 -6.09 2.69
CA THR A 65 -3.13 -5.82 1.32
C THR A 65 -3.16 -4.32 1.03
N ILE A 66 -2.75 -3.95 -0.18
CA ILE A 66 -2.94 -2.61 -0.75
C ILE A 66 -3.88 -2.74 -1.95
N SER A 67 -4.96 -1.96 -1.94
CA SER A 67 -5.93 -1.87 -3.05
C SER A 67 -5.98 -0.44 -3.58
N ASN A 68 -6.21 -0.27 -4.88
CA ASN A 68 -6.31 1.05 -5.50
C ASN A 68 -7.60 1.15 -6.32
N GLY A 69 -8.60 1.86 -5.77
CA GLY A 69 -9.84 2.22 -6.46
C GLY A 69 -9.73 3.47 -7.34
N GLY A 70 -8.63 4.21 -7.23
CA GLY A 70 -8.41 5.46 -7.95
C GLY A 70 -8.32 5.28 -9.47
N VAL A 71 -7.82 4.14 -9.93
CA VAL A 71 -7.78 3.78 -11.36
C VAL A 71 -9.18 3.68 -11.99
N PHE A 72 -10.22 3.52 -11.16
CA PHE A 72 -11.63 3.52 -11.55
C PHE A 72 -12.34 4.82 -11.17
N GLY A 73 -11.61 5.85 -10.74
CA GLY A 73 -12.14 7.17 -10.38
C GLY A 73 -12.69 7.28 -8.96
N SER A 74 -12.50 6.28 -8.09
CA SER A 74 -12.97 6.37 -6.69
C SER A 74 -12.21 7.45 -5.93
N MET A 75 -12.95 8.39 -5.35
CA MET A 75 -12.40 9.42 -4.47
C MET A 75 -12.13 8.89 -3.07
N LEU A 76 -13.03 8.09 -2.55
CA LEU A 76 -12.96 7.47 -1.22
C LEU A 76 -13.87 6.25 -1.15
N SER A 77 -13.35 5.16 -0.65
CA SER A 77 -14.09 3.94 -0.34
C SER A 77 -13.49 3.27 0.90
N THR A 78 -14.24 2.37 1.52
CA THR A 78 -13.76 1.56 2.63
C THR A 78 -13.40 0.18 2.10
N PRO A 79 -12.11 -0.21 2.07
CA PRO A 79 -11.71 -1.52 1.58
C PRO A 79 -12.18 -2.63 2.53
N ILE A 80 -12.41 -3.82 1.99
CA ILE A 80 -12.79 -5.01 2.77
C ILE A 80 -11.51 -5.79 3.08
N ILE A 81 -11.33 -6.16 4.35
CA ILE A 81 -10.18 -6.97 4.78
C ILE A 81 -10.15 -8.29 4.01
N ASN A 82 -8.96 -8.70 3.60
CA ASN A 82 -8.70 -9.96 2.90
C ASN A 82 -8.25 -11.03 3.91
N PRO A 83 -9.16 -11.86 4.45
CA PRO A 83 -8.81 -12.85 5.47
C PRO A 83 -7.76 -13.86 4.95
N PRO A 84 -6.85 -14.35 5.82
CA PRO A 84 -6.74 -14.13 7.27
C PRO A 84 -5.97 -12.87 7.69
N GLN A 85 -5.67 -11.96 6.78
CA GLN A 85 -4.98 -10.71 7.09
C GLN A 85 -5.82 -9.83 8.03
N SER A 86 -5.17 -8.98 8.80
CA SER A 86 -5.81 -8.11 9.78
C SER A 86 -5.95 -6.65 9.33
N GLY A 87 -5.43 -6.30 8.16
CA GLY A 87 -5.49 -4.94 7.65
C GLY A 87 -5.40 -4.83 6.14
N ILE A 88 -5.99 -3.76 5.59
CA ILE A 88 -5.94 -3.41 4.18
C ILE A 88 -5.94 -1.89 4.03
N LEU A 89 -5.03 -1.39 3.18
CA LEU A 89 -4.97 0.01 2.80
C LEU A 89 -5.66 0.22 1.45
N GLY A 90 -6.64 1.11 1.41
CA GLY A 90 -7.27 1.58 0.19
C GLY A 90 -6.62 2.88 -0.29
N MET A 91 -6.13 2.86 -1.52
CA MET A 91 -5.69 4.04 -2.26
C MET A 91 -6.80 4.51 -3.21
N HIS A 92 -6.81 5.79 -3.54
CA HIS A 92 -7.88 6.41 -4.31
C HIS A 92 -7.33 7.35 -5.37
N ASN A 93 -8.23 8.04 -6.08
CA ASN A 93 -7.86 8.95 -7.13
C ASN A 93 -7.06 10.15 -6.60
N ILE A 94 -6.05 10.56 -7.37
CA ILE A 94 -5.25 11.76 -7.09
C ILE A 94 -5.93 12.93 -7.78
N ILE A 95 -6.33 13.94 -7.00
CA ILE A 95 -7.07 15.11 -7.47
C ILE A 95 -6.36 16.37 -6.96
N GLU A 96 -6.20 17.37 -7.82
CA GLU A 96 -5.72 18.67 -7.39
C GLU A 96 -6.75 19.34 -6.49
N ARG A 97 -6.32 19.76 -5.28
CA ARG A 97 -7.16 20.41 -4.27
C ARG A 97 -6.46 21.61 -3.66
N PRO A 98 -7.21 22.66 -3.29
CA PRO A 98 -6.68 23.73 -2.48
C PRO A 98 -6.43 23.24 -1.04
N VAL A 99 -5.22 23.42 -0.55
CA VAL A 99 -4.82 23.08 0.82
C VAL A 99 -4.12 24.25 1.49
N ALA A 100 -4.24 24.36 2.80
CA ALA A 100 -3.57 25.37 3.58
C ALA A 100 -2.15 24.92 3.94
N ILE A 101 -1.12 25.59 3.42
CA ILE A 101 0.29 25.31 3.72
C ILE A 101 0.94 26.59 4.26
N LYS A 102 1.39 26.54 5.52
CA LYS A 102 2.06 27.68 6.19
C LYS A 102 1.27 28.99 6.06
N GLY A 103 -0.06 28.91 6.23
CA GLY A 103 -0.96 30.06 6.16
C GLY A 103 -1.31 30.56 4.75
N LYS A 104 -0.91 29.85 3.70
CA LYS A 104 -1.25 30.14 2.30
C LYS A 104 -2.09 29.02 1.72
N VAL A 105 -2.93 29.36 0.74
CA VAL A 105 -3.66 28.36 -0.06
C VAL A 105 -2.78 27.95 -1.24
N GLU A 106 -2.49 26.66 -1.33
CA GLU A 106 -1.72 26.08 -2.44
C GLU A 106 -2.54 24.97 -3.10
N ILE A 107 -2.39 24.81 -4.41
CA ILE A 107 -2.97 23.64 -5.12
C ILE A 107 -1.96 22.50 -5.05
N ARG A 108 -2.42 21.37 -4.53
CA ARG A 108 -1.59 20.15 -4.38
C ARG A 108 -2.34 18.92 -4.88
N PRO A 109 -1.61 17.93 -5.44
CA PRO A 109 -2.19 16.63 -5.71
C PRO A 109 -2.49 15.93 -4.38
N MET A 110 -3.77 15.60 -4.16
CA MET A 110 -4.27 15.00 -2.92
C MET A 110 -4.92 13.66 -3.20
N MET A 111 -4.69 12.70 -2.31
CA MET A 111 -5.29 11.38 -2.36
C MET A 111 -5.81 11.01 -0.97
N TYR A 112 -7.03 10.50 -0.89
CA TYR A 112 -7.51 9.88 0.34
C TYR A 112 -6.94 8.47 0.49
N LEU A 113 -6.54 8.14 1.71
CA LEU A 113 -6.18 6.79 2.14
C LEU A 113 -7.20 6.30 3.14
N ALA A 114 -7.62 5.06 3.01
CA ALA A 114 -8.52 4.41 3.94
C ALA A 114 -7.90 3.12 4.47
N LEU A 115 -7.87 2.94 5.78
CA LEU A 115 -7.40 1.74 6.43
C LEU A 115 -8.58 1.01 7.06
N SER A 116 -8.82 -0.23 6.61
CA SER A 116 -9.69 -1.16 7.33
C SER A 116 -8.84 -2.16 8.10
N TYR A 117 -9.19 -2.44 9.34
CA TYR A 117 -8.40 -3.31 10.21
C TYR A 117 -9.26 -4.08 11.22
N ASP A 118 -8.74 -5.18 11.73
CA ASP A 118 -9.37 -5.98 12.77
C ASP A 118 -9.13 -5.33 14.14
N HIS A 119 -10.13 -4.61 14.65
CA HIS A 119 -10.03 -3.86 15.90
C HIS A 119 -9.93 -4.76 17.15
N ARG A 120 -10.06 -6.07 17.00
CA ARG A 120 -9.85 -7.02 18.11
C ARG A 120 -8.36 -7.18 18.46
N ILE A 121 -7.46 -6.92 17.49
CA ILE A 121 -6.02 -7.11 17.62
C ILE A 121 -5.18 -5.87 17.29
N ILE A 122 -5.78 -4.86 16.67
CA ILE A 122 -5.16 -3.57 16.34
C ILE A 122 -5.98 -2.47 17.02
N ASP A 123 -5.35 -1.63 17.82
CA ASP A 123 -6.02 -0.52 18.46
C ASP A 123 -6.02 0.77 17.60
N GLY A 124 -6.75 1.81 18.09
CA GLY A 124 -6.83 3.08 17.40
C GLY A 124 -5.50 3.83 17.34
N ARG A 125 -4.63 3.66 18.31
CA ARG A 125 -3.30 4.28 18.34
C ARG A 125 -2.39 3.66 17.27
N GLU A 126 -2.41 2.34 17.15
CA GLU A 126 -1.63 1.59 16.15
C GLU A 126 -2.11 1.94 14.73
N SER A 127 -3.42 1.92 14.48
CA SER A 127 -4.00 2.21 13.16
C SER A 127 -3.78 3.65 12.70
N VAL A 128 -3.98 4.62 13.58
CA VAL A 128 -3.73 6.04 13.28
C VAL A 128 -2.24 6.31 13.12
N GLY A 129 -1.40 5.72 13.99
CA GLY A 129 0.07 5.81 13.88
C GLY A 129 0.59 5.30 12.53
N PHE A 130 0.05 4.18 12.05
CA PHE A 130 0.36 3.65 10.72
C PHE A 130 -0.01 4.65 9.60
N LEU A 131 -1.23 5.20 9.62
CA LEU A 131 -1.66 6.18 8.60
C LEU A 131 -0.83 7.46 8.64
N VAL A 132 -0.45 7.93 9.83
CA VAL A 132 0.43 9.11 9.98
C VAL A 132 1.80 8.82 9.37
N ALA A 133 2.39 7.66 9.65
CA ALA A 133 3.68 7.28 9.08
C ALA A 133 3.63 7.18 7.53
N VAL A 134 2.56 6.60 6.98
CA VAL A 134 2.36 6.55 5.52
C VAL A 134 2.22 7.96 4.94
N LYS A 135 1.44 8.84 5.58
CA LYS A 135 1.26 10.23 5.15
C LYS A 135 2.61 10.96 5.14
N GLU A 136 3.36 10.91 6.22
CA GLU A 136 4.67 11.59 6.34
C GLU A 136 5.65 11.08 5.30
N ALA A 137 5.72 9.77 5.07
CA ALA A 137 6.55 9.16 4.05
C ALA A 137 6.18 9.62 2.62
N LEU A 138 4.90 9.82 2.33
CA LEU A 138 4.44 10.29 1.02
C LEU A 138 4.62 11.80 0.84
N GLU A 139 4.44 12.59 1.90
CA GLU A 139 4.55 14.06 1.83
C GLU A 139 6.01 14.56 1.88
N ASP A 140 6.91 13.84 2.56
CA ASP A 140 8.35 14.12 2.61
C ASP A 140 9.17 12.82 2.54
N PRO A 141 9.21 12.19 1.36
CA PRO A 141 9.93 10.91 1.18
C PRO A 141 11.44 11.04 1.41
N LEU A 142 12.03 12.21 1.14
CA LEU A 142 13.46 12.41 1.33
C LEU A 142 13.86 12.22 2.78
N THR A 143 13.11 12.79 3.71
CA THR A 143 13.38 12.69 5.15
C THR A 143 12.98 11.33 5.70
N HIS A 144 11.76 10.84 5.35
CA HIS A 144 11.17 9.68 6.03
C HIS A 144 11.51 8.32 5.40
N LEU A 145 11.95 8.29 4.13
CA LEU A 145 12.27 7.05 3.43
C LEU A 145 13.74 6.96 2.95
N MET A 146 14.44 8.09 2.85
CA MET A 146 15.74 8.14 2.17
C MET A 146 16.87 8.69 3.06
N ASP A 147 16.62 8.88 4.36
CA ASP A 147 17.56 9.45 5.33
C ASP A 147 18.24 10.76 4.84
N GLY A 148 17.55 11.54 4.01
CA GLY A 148 18.08 12.75 3.39
C GLY A 148 18.97 12.51 2.15
N ASP A 149 19.19 11.26 1.73
CA ASP A 149 20.05 10.90 0.61
C ASP A 149 19.30 10.12 -0.49
N ALA A 150 18.72 10.88 -1.43
CA ALA A 150 18.00 10.29 -2.56
C ALA A 150 18.91 9.47 -3.49
N LYS A 151 20.19 9.85 -3.64
CA LYS A 151 21.12 9.10 -4.52
C LYS A 151 21.36 7.70 -3.97
N LYS A 152 21.64 7.59 -2.68
CA LYS A 152 21.81 6.32 -2.00
C LYS A 152 20.53 5.47 -2.07
N ALA A 153 19.38 6.07 -1.87
CA ALA A 153 18.10 5.37 -1.89
C ALA A 153 17.74 4.80 -3.27
N PHE A 154 18.13 5.49 -4.35
CA PHE A 154 17.92 5.04 -5.73
C PHE A 154 19.13 4.33 -6.35
N GLU A 155 20.15 4.03 -5.55
CA GLU A 155 21.34 3.31 -6.00
C GLU A 155 22.07 4.01 -7.17
N LEU A 156 22.09 5.38 -7.17
CA LEU A 156 22.68 6.25 -8.20
C LEU A 156 24.10 6.70 -7.86
#